data_6fa5d8bdb3fdf79340e43ac5ce373d5b
#
_entry.id   6fa5d8bdb3fdf79340e43ac5ce373d5b
#
_cell.length_a   1.000
_cell.length_b   1.000
_cell.length_c   1.000
_cell.angle_alpha   90.00
_cell.angle_beta   90.00
_cell.angle_gamma   90.00
#
_symmetry.space_group_name_H-M   'P 1'
#
loop_
_entity.id
_entity.type
_entity.pdbx_description
1 polymer ?
#
loop_
_entity_poly.entity_id
_entity_poly.type
_entity_poly.pdbx_seq_one_letter_code
_entity_poly.pdbx_strand_id
1 'polypeptide(L)'
;MKIKITSGNNYAVLGLDGAMLNSLNKNGTEYLWQGNSKYWAGQAPVCFPITGVLPNGEMEAFGKKCTMKRHGVARINPFEVDEQCKNSVTFVQHSNENTKREFPFDYELKIKYTICGDTVTNE
;
A
#
# COMPACT_ATOMS: atom_id res chain seq x y z
N MET A 1 -11.46 -0.76 -6.49
CA MET A 1 -11.49 0.57 -7.18
C MET A 1 -10.07 1.05 -7.41
N LYS A 2 -9.82 1.75 -8.54
CA LYS A 2 -8.49 2.32 -8.85
C LYS A 2 -8.60 3.82 -9.04
N ILE A 3 -7.56 4.55 -8.60
CA ILE A 3 -7.44 6.00 -8.71
C ILE A 3 -6.27 6.31 -9.62
N LYS A 4 -6.46 7.26 -10.53
CA LYS A 4 -5.41 7.76 -11.43
C LYS A 4 -5.06 9.20 -11.04
N ILE A 5 -3.78 9.45 -10.80
CA ILE A 5 -3.21 10.79 -10.62
C ILE A 5 -2.29 11.12 -11.81
N THR A 6 -2.22 12.38 -12.20
CA THR A 6 -1.59 12.79 -13.47
C THR A 6 -0.72 14.03 -13.34
N SER A 7 0.35 14.09 -14.14
CA SER A 7 1.18 15.28 -14.34
C SER A 7 1.63 15.33 -15.80
N GLY A 8 1.04 16.24 -16.60
CA GLY A 8 1.23 16.26 -18.05
C GLY A 8 0.77 14.96 -18.69
N ASN A 9 1.66 14.29 -19.45
CA ASN A 9 1.42 12.99 -20.09
C ASN A 9 1.77 11.80 -19.19
N ASN A 10 2.29 12.06 -17.98
CA ASN A 10 2.68 11.03 -17.02
C ASN A 10 1.52 10.75 -16.06
N TYR A 11 1.41 9.50 -15.61
CA TYR A 11 0.38 9.15 -14.65
C TYR A 11 0.82 7.98 -13.75
N ALA A 12 0.21 7.92 -12.58
CA ALA A 12 0.24 6.77 -11.70
C ALA A 12 -1.18 6.25 -11.46
N VAL A 13 -1.33 4.94 -11.34
CA VAL A 13 -2.60 4.29 -10.97
C VAL A 13 -2.42 3.55 -9.66
N LEU A 14 -3.31 3.83 -8.72
CA LEU A 14 -3.26 3.30 -7.36
C LEU A 14 -4.53 2.54 -7.04
N GLY A 15 -4.41 1.42 -6.33
CA GLY A 15 -5.53 0.61 -5.86
C GLY A 15 -5.86 0.88 -4.40
N LEU A 16 -7.15 0.81 -4.04
CA LEU A 16 -7.56 0.91 -2.63
C LEU A 16 -7.14 -0.32 -1.82
N ASP A 17 -7.07 -1.48 -2.46
CA ASP A 17 -6.61 -2.70 -1.79
C ASP A 17 -5.10 -2.58 -1.49
N GLY A 18 -4.77 -2.40 -0.22
CA GLY A 18 -3.41 -2.22 0.26
C GLY A 18 -2.73 -0.92 -0.19
N ALA A 19 -3.47 0.10 -0.68
CA ALA A 19 -2.95 1.37 -1.21
C ALA A 19 -1.80 1.19 -2.22
N MET A 20 -1.87 0.15 -3.06
CA MET A 20 -0.77 -0.25 -3.94
C MET A 20 -0.64 0.66 -5.16
N LEU A 21 0.60 0.98 -5.51
CA LEU A 21 0.94 1.56 -6.82
C LEU A 21 0.89 0.45 -7.89
N ASN A 22 -0.14 0.51 -8.75
CA ASN A 22 -0.40 -0.52 -9.76
C ASN A 22 0.20 -0.20 -11.14
N SER A 23 0.38 1.08 -11.45
CA SER A 23 0.96 1.53 -12.72
C SER A 23 1.71 2.83 -12.52
N LEU A 24 2.83 2.95 -13.17
CA LEU A 24 3.62 4.17 -13.30
C LEU A 24 4.00 4.34 -14.75
N ASN A 25 3.36 5.28 -15.42
CA ASN A 25 3.52 5.47 -16.85
C ASN A 25 4.12 6.84 -17.17
N LYS A 26 5.15 6.84 -17.98
CA LYS A 26 5.77 8.04 -18.55
C LYS A 26 5.74 7.98 -20.06
N ASN A 27 5.04 8.93 -20.69
CA ASN A 27 4.95 9.05 -22.15
C ASN A 27 4.55 7.74 -22.85
N GLY A 28 3.63 6.96 -22.24
CA GLY A 28 3.17 5.68 -22.80
C GLY A 28 3.99 4.45 -22.38
N THR A 29 5.13 4.63 -21.73
CA THR A 29 5.95 3.53 -21.22
C THR A 29 5.57 3.18 -19.79
N GLU A 30 5.25 1.90 -19.54
CA GLU A 30 4.96 1.37 -18.20
C GLU A 30 6.26 0.97 -17.49
N TYR A 31 6.47 1.48 -16.28
CA TYR A 31 7.68 1.24 -15.49
C TYR A 31 7.52 0.23 -14.35
N LEU A 32 6.27 -0.13 -14.02
CA LEU A 32 6.03 -1.11 -12.96
C LEU A 32 5.74 -2.50 -13.51
N TRP A 33 6.16 -3.48 -12.74
CA TRP A 33 5.74 -4.86 -12.92
C TRP A 33 4.22 -4.98 -12.90
N GLN A 34 3.63 -5.64 -13.90
CA GLN A 34 2.18 -5.71 -14.09
C GLN A 34 1.52 -6.99 -13.56
N GLY A 35 2.19 -7.71 -12.66
CA GLY A 35 1.59 -8.86 -11.98
C GLY A 35 1.39 -10.09 -12.87
N ASN A 36 2.39 -10.47 -13.67
CA ASN A 36 2.30 -11.68 -14.49
C ASN A 36 2.32 -12.93 -13.59
N SER A 37 1.18 -13.65 -13.56
CA SER A 37 0.98 -14.82 -12.68
C SER A 37 1.93 -15.99 -12.96
N LYS A 38 2.55 -16.04 -14.16
CA LYS A 38 3.58 -17.03 -14.47
C LYS A 38 4.83 -16.90 -13.57
N TYR A 39 5.11 -15.68 -13.10
CA TYR A 39 6.28 -15.38 -12.27
C TYR A 39 5.88 -14.92 -10.87
N TRP A 40 5.15 -13.82 -10.79
CA TRP A 40 4.63 -13.27 -9.55
C TRP A 40 3.39 -12.39 -9.83
N ALA A 41 2.24 -12.82 -9.31
CA ALA A 41 0.97 -12.13 -9.52
C ALA A 41 0.84 -10.81 -8.71
N GLY A 42 1.70 -10.60 -7.71
CA GLY A 42 1.69 -9.36 -6.91
C GLY A 42 2.34 -8.18 -7.64
N GLN A 43 2.20 -7.00 -7.05
CA GLN A 43 2.83 -5.77 -7.54
C GLN A 43 3.60 -5.11 -6.39
N ALA A 44 3.34 -3.85 -6.04
CA ALA A 44 4.05 -3.06 -5.04
C ALA A 44 3.31 -3.08 -3.68
N PRO A 45 3.44 -4.12 -2.84
CA PRO A 45 2.72 -4.21 -1.58
C PRO A 45 3.24 -3.19 -0.57
N VAL A 46 2.33 -2.58 0.17
CA VAL A 46 2.67 -1.76 1.33
C VAL A 46 2.95 -2.69 2.52
N CYS A 47 4.13 -2.59 3.10
CA CYS A 47 4.55 -3.38 4.25
C CYS A 47 4.31 -2.58 5.55
N PHE A 48 3.37 -3.03 6.38
CA PHE A 48 3.11 -2.42 7.69
C PHE A 48 2.41 -3.42 8.62
N PRO A 49 2.80 -3.52 9.90
CA PRO A 49 3.91 -2.82 10.57
C PRO A 49 5.27 -3.53 10.41
N ILE A 50 5.32 -4.62 9.67
CA ILE A 50 6.56 -5.41 9.45
C ILE A 50 6.88 -5.58 7.97
N THR A 51 8.15 -5.81 7.66
CA THR A 51 8.63 -6.27 6.36
C THR A 51 9.17 -7.69 6.50
N GLY A 52 8.76 -8.60 5.60
CA GLY A 52 9.12 -10.02 5.69
C GLY A 52 8.16 -10.83 6.55
N VAL A 53 8.65 -11.88 7.19
CA VAL A 53 7.88 -12.80 8.05
C VAL A 53 8.40 -12.76 9.47
N LEU A 54 7.52 -13.03 10.43
CA LEU A 54 7.90 -13.20 11.83
C LEU A 54 8.55 -14.59 12.04
N PRO A 55 9.63 -14.66 12.82
CA PRO A 55 10.18 -15.95 13.25
C PRO A 55 9.09 -16.80 13.93
N ASN A 56 8.93 -18.05 13.52
CA ASN A 56 7.89 -18.95 14.02
C ASN A 56 6.45 -18.41 13.87
N GLY A 57 6.23 -17.38 13.02
CA GLY A 57 4.91 -16.80 12.78
C GLY A 57 4.40 -15.86 13.87
N GLU A 58 5.19 -15.55 14.89
CA GLU A 58 4.75 -14.72 16.02
C GLU A 58 5.87 -13.88 16.62
N MET A 59 5.48 -12.80 17.30
CA MET A 59 6.35 -11.96 18.13
C MET A 59 5.54 -11.37 19.27
N GLU A 60 6.24 -10.89 20.28
CA GLU A 60 5.66 -10.06 21.33
C GLU A 60 6.09 -8.59 21.17
N ALA A 61 5.13 -7.67 21.28
CA ALA A 61 5.38 -6.25 21.30
C ALA A 61 4.53 -5.61 22.40
N PHE A 62 5.17 -4.84 23.29
CA PHE A 62 4.51 -4.16 24.42
C PHE A 62 3.59 -5.09 25.25
N GLY A 63 4.06 -6.29 25.52
CA GLY A 63 3.32 -7.31 26.29
C GLY A 63 2.11 -7.92 25.56
N LYS A 64 2.00 -7.72 24.24
CA LYS A 64 0.94 -8.32 23.42
C LYS A 64 1.52 -9.21 22.33
N LYS A 65 0.86 -10.36 22.11
CA LYS A 65 1.22 -11.29 21.05
C LYS A 65 0.75 -10.79 19.69
N CYS A 66 1.64 -10.79 18.72
CA CYS A 66 1.37 -10.44 17.31
C CYS A 66 1.62 -11.68 16.42
N THR A 67 0.70 -11.94 15.48
CA THR A 67 0.73 -13.15 14.62
C THR A 67 0.58 -12.82 13.14
N MET A 68 1.13 -11.70 12.72
CA MET A 68 0.99 -11.16 11.37
C MET A 68 1.60 -12.08 10.31
N LYS A 69 0.92 -12.16 9.18
CA LYS A 69 1.44 -12.79 7.97
C LYS A 69 2.55 -11.93 7.34
N ARG A 70 3.21 -12.47 6.30
CA ARG A 70 4.26 -11.77 5.55
C ARG A 70 3.84 -10.33 5.21
N HIS A 71 4.68 -9.36 5.57
CA HIS A 71 4.52 -7.93 5.34
C HIS A 71 3.39 -7.26 6.16
N GLY A 72 2.87 -7.93 7.20
CA GLY A 72 1.92 -7.35 8.13
C GLY A 72 0.50 -7.24 7.61
N VAL A 73 -0.27 -6.32 8.20
CA VAL A 73 -1.72 -6.25 8.04
C VAL A 73 -2.20 -5.28 6.97
N ALA A 74 -1.43 -4.24 6.63
CA ALA A 74 -1.92 -3.16 5.76
C ALA A 74 -2.26 -3.64 4.34
N ARG A 75 -1.39 -4.44 3.72
CA ARG A 75 -1.54 -4.87 2.32
C ARG A 75 -2.76 -5.73 2.01
N ILE A 76 -3.35 -6.36 3.03
CA ILE A 76 -4.48 -7.29 2.91
C ILE A 76 -5.80 -6.71 3.42
N ASN A 77 -5.78 -5.46 3.84
CA ASN A 77 -6.96 -4.72 4.27
C ASN A 77 -7.18 -3.50 3.37
N PRO A 78 -8.43 -3.10 3.14
CA PRO A 78 -8.75 -1.95 2.30
C PRO A 78 -8.32 -0.64 2.97
N PHE A 79 -7.96 0.32 2.12
CA PHE A 79 -7.79 1.71 2.49
C PHE A 79 -8.98 2.54 2.02
N GLU A 80 -9.22 3.65 2.68
CA GLU A 80 -10.13 4.70 2.26
C GLU A 80 -9.35 5.87 1.66
N VAL A 81 -10.01 6.69 0.87
CA VAL A 81 -9.43 7.94 0.35
C VAL A 81 -9.66 9.03 1.38
N ASP A 82 -8.59 9.58 1.91
CA ASP A 82 -8.63 10.73 2.83
C ASP A 82 -8.68 12.04 2.03
N GLU A 83 -7.76 12.19 1.08
CA GLU A 83 -7.69 13.37 0.19
C GLU A 83 -7.36 12.94 -1.24
N GLN A 84 -7.88 13.67 -2.23
CA GLN A 84 -7.57 13.45 -3.64
C GLN A 84 -7.53 14.77 -4.41
N CYS A 85 -6.45 14.93 -5.18
CA CYS A 85 -6.28 16.00 -6.17
C CYS A 85 -5.95 15.41 -7.53
N LYS A 86 -5.78 16.25 -8.54
CA LYS A 86 -5.40 15.82 -9.90
C LYS A 86 -4.08 15.02 -9.91
N ASN A 87 -3.12 15.45 -9.10
CA ASN A 87 -1.75 14.93 -9.08
C ASN A 87 -1.35 14.27 -7.75
N SER A 88 -2.28 14.10 -6.82
CA SER A 88 -2.00 13.42 -5.54
C SER A 88 -3.23 12.70 -4.99
N VAL A 89 -2.97 11.69 -4.18
CA VAL A 89 -3.98 11.00 -3.38
C VAL A 89 -3.37 10.60 -2.05
N THR A 90 -4.12 10.79 -0.97
CA THR A 90 -3.81 10.28 0.36
C THR A 90 -4.80 9.17 0.69
N PHE A 91 -4.28 8.00 1.00
CA PHE A 91 -5.04 6.88 1.53
C PHE A 91 -4.90 6.84 3.05
N VAL A 92 -5.96 6.39 3.72
CA VAL A 92 -5.95 6.15 5.16
C VAL A 92 -6.48 4.75 5.46
N GLN A 93 -5.87 4.10 6.44
CA GLN A 93 -6.34 2.85 7.02
C GLN A 93 -6.31 2.96 8.53
N HIS A 94 -7.42 2.66 9.17
CA HIS A 94 -7.52 2.55 10.62
C HIS A 94 -7.47 1.09 11.07
N SER A 95 -6.96 0.87 12.28
CA SER A 95 -7.12 -0.42 12.93
C SER A 95 -8.60 -0.79 13.05
N ASN A 96 -8.91 -2.05 12.88
CA ASN A 96 -10.24 -2.61 13.02
C ASN A 96 -10.17 -4.00 13.69
N GLU A 97 -11.30 -4.64 13.91
CA GLU A 97 -11.33 -5.95 14.57
C GLU A 97 -10.50 -7.01 13.83
N ASN A 98 -10.45 -6.97 12.50
CA ASN A 98 -9.66 -7.94 11.73
C ASN A 98 -8.16 -7.70 11.89
N THR A 99 -7.71 -6.45 11.78
CA THR A 99 -6.29 -6.12 11.97
C THR A 99 -5.82 -6.38 13.38
N LYS A 100 -6.68 -6.12 14.40
CA LYS A 100 -6.37 -6.34 15.82
C LYS A 100 -6.22 -7.80 16.22
N ARG A 101 -6.74 -8.74 15.43
CA ARG A 101 -6.51 -10.18 15.66
C ARG A 101 -5.05 -10.59 15.44
N GLU A 102 -4.37 -9.93 14.50
CA GLU A 102 -2.99 -10.22 14.13
C GLU A 102 -2.00 -9.18 14.71
N PHE A 103 -2.43 -7.93 14.83
CA PHE A 103 -1.69 -6.79 15.37
C PHE A 103 -2.56 -6.01 16.35
N PRO A 104 -2.53 -6.34 17.68
CA PRO A 104 -3.50 -5.88 18.67
C PRO A 104 -3.26 -4.44 19.17
N PHE A 105 -3.03 -3.51 18.24
CA PHE A 105 -2.81 -2.09 18.51
C PHE A 105 -3.74 -1.23 17.68
N ASP A 106 -4.09 -0.07 18.23
CA ASP A 106 -4.72 1.00 17.46
C ASP A 106 -3.68 1.69 16.60
N TYR A 107 -4.05 1.98 15.35
CA TYR A 107 -3.23 2.76 14.44
C TYR A 107 -4.08 3.54 13.43
N GLU A 108 -3.54 4.63 12.95
CA GLU A 108 -3.93 5.30 11.72
C GLU A 108 -2.69 5.31 10.81
N LEU A 109 -2.80 4.69 9.65
CA LEU A 109 -1.76 4.66 8.63
C LEU A 109 -2.21 5.50 7.44
N LYS A 110 -1.49 6.59 7.16
CA LYS A 110 -1.70 7.41 5.95
C LYS A 110 -0.58 7.15 4.95
N ILE A 111 -0.95 7.04 3.68
CA ILE A 111 -0.01 6.87 2.58
C ILE A 111 -0.39 7.86 1.49
N LYS A 112 0.50 8.79 1.23
CA LYS A 112 0.30 9.80 0.19
C LYS A 112 1.17 9.52 -1.02
N TYR A 113 0.57 9.56 -2.19
CA TYR A 113 1.26 9.54 -3.48
C TYR A 113 1.07 10.89 -4.18
N THR A 114 2.17 11.43 -4.69
CA THR A 114 2.17 12.67 -5.47
C THR A 114 2.97 12.46 -6.75
N ILE A 115 2.45 12.88 -7.90
CA ILE A 115 3.18 12.90 -9.16
C ILE A 115 3.44 14.36 -9.58
N CYS A 116 4.69 14.70 -9.88
CA CYS A 116 5.09 16.01 -10.35
C CYS A 116 6.16 15.86 -11.43
N GLY A 117 5.83 16.24 -12.68
CA GLY A 117 6.71 16.00 -13.82
C GLY A 117 7.07 14.51 -13.94
N ASP A 118 8.34 14.19 -13.81
CA ASP A 118 8.91 12.84 -13.91
C ASP A 118 9.10 12.16 -12.55
N THR A 119 8.66 12.77 -11.47
CA THR A 119 8.87 12.29 -10.11
C THR A 119 7.57 11.80 -9.50
N VAL A 120 7.61 10.63 -8.88
CA VAL A 120 6.55 10.14 -7.97
C VAL A 120 7.13 10.06 -6.58
N THR A 121 6.44 10.70 -5.63
CA THR A 121 6.78 10.67 -4.21
C THR A 121 5.78 9.78 -3.48
N ASN A 122 6.27 8.97 -2.56
CA ASN A 122 5.48 8.20 -1.60
C ASN A 122 5.88 8.63 -0.19
N GLU A 123 4.91 9.02 0.61
CA GLU A 123 5.08 9.48 1.99
C GLU A 123 4.22 8.67 2.94
#